data_caf36fe9c932bf3e03945de2eea19d31
#
_entry.id   caf36fe9c932bf3e03945de2eea19d31
#
_cell.length_a   1.000
_cell.length_b   1.000
_cell.length_c   1.000
_cell.angle_alpha   90.00
_cell.angle_beta   90.00
_cell.angle_gamma   90.00
#
_symmetry.space_group_name_H-M   'P 1'
#
loop_
_entity.id
_entity.type
_entity.pdbx_description
1 polymer ?
#
loop_
_entity_poly.entity_id
_entity_poly.type
_entity_poly.pdbx_seq_one_letter_code
_entity_poly.pdbx_strand_id
1 'polypeptide(L)'
;ENFMDYDFILKKDAKKFEEGTLNTMSIHAFGSALDLLLETGIDNIEKRVMHLGDRIITELNRRDIEIYSSTFSEERSGNISFALDKDVGSLYSYMLENKAKLTVRDGLVRFSPHFYNNEDEILKVFDLLDGYLKK
;
A
#
# COMPACT_ATOMS: atom_id res chain seq x y z
N GLU A 1 -39.32 -6.32 19.71
CA GLU A 1 -38.37 -6.77 20.76
C GLU A 1 -38.74 -6.07 22.09
N ASN A 2 -38.89 -6.85 23.15
CA ASN A 2 -39.16 -6.30 24.45
C ASN A 2 -37.82 -6.00 25.14
N PHE A 3 -37.50 -4.73 25.35
CA PHE A 3 -36.25 -4.29 26.00
C PHE A 3 -36.12 -4.74 27.48
N MET A 4 -37.18 -5.31 28.06
CA MET A 4 -37.17 -5.85 29.42
C MET A 4 -36.94 -7.36 29.47
N ASP A 5 -36.75 -7.98 28.32
CA ASP A 5 -36.44 -9.39 28.22
C ASP A 5 -34.92 -9.56 28.17
N TYR A 6 -34.36 -10.17 29.20
CA TYR A 6 -32.91 -10.32 29.37
C TYR A 6 -32.39 -11.70 28.91
N ASP A 7 -33.17 -12.42 28.11
CA ASP A 7 -32.72 -13.69 27.53
C ASP A 7 -31.62 -13.43 26.48
N PHE A 8 -30.46 -14.03 26.71
CA PHE A 8 -29.31 -13.90 25.81
C PHE A 8 -29.45 -14.81 24.59
N ILE A 9 -30.09 -14.30 23.55
CA ILE A 9 -30.33 -15.04 22.31
C ILE A 9 -29.34 -14.53 21.22
N LEU A 10 -28.35 -15.37 20.90
CA LEU A 10 -27.41 -15.06 19.79
C LEU A 10 -28.10 -15.22 18.45
N LYS A 11 -27.90 -14.23 17.55
CA LYS A 11 -28.25 -14.37 16.14
C LYS A 11 -27.43 -15.49 15.51
N LYS A 12 -28.03 -16.22 14.56
CA LYS A 12 -27.40 -17.41 13.93
C LYS A 12 -26.33 -17.08 12.88
N ASP A 13 -26.33 -15.86 12.39
CA ASP A 13 -25.43 -15.36 11.34
C ASP A 13 -24.41 -14.36 11.89
N ALA A 14 -23.60 -13.77 10.99
CA ALA A 14 -22.58 -12.78 11.32
C ALA A 14 -23.14 -11.50 11.97
N LYS A 15 -24.45 -11.23 11.85
CA LYS A 15 -25.10 -10.08 12.51
C LYS A 15 -25.00 -10.11 14.04
N LYS A 16 -24.62 -11.24 14.65
CA LYS A 16 -24.32 -11.32 16.08
C LYS A 16 -23.13 -10.44 16.52
N PHE A 17 -22.27 -10.04 15.56
CA PHE A 17 -21.13 -9.15 15.77
C PHE A 17 -21.45 -7.68 15.45
N GLU A 18 -22.66 -7.38 14.99
CA GLU A 18 -23.13 -6.03 14.72
C GLU A 18 -23.83 -5.47 15.95
N GLU A 19 -23.08 -4.70 16.73
CA GLU A 19 -23.58 -4.05 17.94
C GLU A 19 -23.93 -2.58 17.66
N GLY A 20 -25.17 -2.20 17.97
CA GLY A 20 -25.64 -0.83 17.87
C GLY A 20 -25.84 -0.32 16.42
N THR A 21 -25.66 0.98 16.22
CA THR A 21 -25.85 1.64 14.92
C THR A 21 -24.63 1.41 14.04
N LEU A 22 -24.85 0.92 12.82
CA LEU A 22 -23.80 0.73 11.84
C LEU A 22 -23.14 2.07 11.46
N ASN A 23 -21.84 2.04 11.19
CA ASN A 23 -21.11 3.19 10.65
C ASN A 23 -21.48 3.40 9.17
N THR A 24 -22.66 3.95 8.93
CA THR A 24 -23.20 4.14 7.58
C THR A 24 -22.33 5.04 6.72
N MET A 25 -21.68 6.05 7.32
CA MET A 25 -20.77 6.96 6.61
C MET A 25 -19.59 6.22 6.01
N SER A 26 -18.94 5.34 6.79
CA SER A 26 -17.83 4.52 6.29
C SER A 26 -18.28 3.48 5.26
N ILE A 27 -19.49 2.95 5.38
CA ILE A 27 -20.06 2.01 4.39
C ILE A 27 -20.25 2.72 3.04
N HIS A 28 -20.82 3.91 3.03
CA HIS A 28 -20.98 4.70 1.79
C HIS A 28 -19.63 5.09 1.18
N ALA A 29 -18.68 5.56 2.00
CA ALA A 29 -17.33 5.89 1.53
C ALA A 29 -16.62 4.67 0.93
N PHE A 30 -16.76 3.49 1.54
CA PHE A 30 -16.24 2.24 1.02
C PHE A 30 -16.90 1.85 -0.31
N GLY A 31 -18.23 1.98 -0.42
CA GLY A 31 -18.95 1.77 -1.68
C GLY A 31 -18.39 2.63 -2.80
N SER A 32 -18.25 3.95 -2.57
CA SER A 32 -17.70 4.87 -3.58
C SER A 32 -16.26 4.53 -3.97
N ALA A 33 -15.44 4.06 -3.03
CA ALA A 33 -14.09 3.59 -3.34
C ALA A 33 -14.10 2.34 -4.21
N LEU A 34 -15.02 1.40 -3.96
CA LEU A 34 -15.19 0.20 -4.79
C LEU A 34 -15.68 0.56 -6.21
N ASP A 35 -16.61 1.50 -6.35
CA ASP A 35 -17.09 1.97 -7.63
C ASP A 35 -15.93 2.49 -8.49
N LEU A 36 -15.05 3.31 -7.93
CA LEU A 36 -13.85 3.81 -8.62
C LEU A 36 -12.94 2.68 -9.12
N LEU A 37 -12.72 1.65 -8.30
CA LEU A 37 -11.90 0.50 -8.69
C LEU A 37 -12.56 -0.31 -9.81
N LEU A 38 -13.88 -0.52 -9.73
CA LEU A 38 -14.65 -1.25 -10.74
C LEU A 38 -14.72 -0.49 -12.06
N GLU A 39 -14.93 0.82 -12.04
CA GLU A 39 -14.91 1.69 -13.22
C GLU A 39 -13.54 1.67 -13.93
N THR A 40 -12.45 1.67 -13.17
CA THR A 40 -11.09 1.57 -13.72
C THR A 40 -10.82 0.19 -14.31
N GLY A 41 -11.42 -0.85 -13.72
CA GLY A 41 -11.25 -2.26 -14.06
C GLY A 41 -10.03 -2.88 -13.36
N ILE A 42 -10.26 -3.98 -12.65
CA ILE A 42 -9.24 -4.64 -11.83
C ILE A 42 -8.04 -5.09 -12.67
N ASP A 43 -8.27 -5.64 -13.85
CA ASP A 43 -7.20 -6.07 -14.76
C ASP A 43 -6.32 -4.89 -15.23
N ASN A 44 -6.92 -3.72 -15.42
CA ASN A 44 -6.16 -2.50 -15.78
C ASN A 44 -5.34 -2.01 -14.62
N ILE A 45 -5.91 -2.05 -13.40
CA ILE A 45 -5.21 -1.70 -12.16
C ILE A 45 -4.02 -2.62 -11.95
N GLU A 46 -4.21 -3.92 -12.07
CA GLU A 46 -3.14 -4.91 -11.94
C GLU A 46 -2.01 -4.64 -12.92
N LYS A 47 -2.33 -4.54 -14.23
CA LYS A 47 -1.34 -4.24 -15.26
C LYS A 47 -0.55 -2.97 -14.95
N ARG A 48 -1.23 -1.91 -14.51
CA ARG A 48 -0.58 -0.65 -14.17
C ARG A 48 0.33 -0.77 -12.95
N VAL A 49 -0.13 -1.41 -11.89
CA VAL A 49 0.66 -1.61 -10.66
C VAL A 49 1.88 -2.47 -10.93
N MET A 50 1.73 -3.55 -11.70
CA MET A 50 2.84 -4.43 -12.09
C MET A 50 3.86 -3.69 -12.96
N HIS A 51 3.42 -2.88 -13.92
CA HIS A 51 4.31 -2.04 -14.73
C HIS A 51 5.11 -1.03 -13.89
N LEU A 52 4.48 -0.35 -12.94
CA LEU A 52 5.18 0.54 -12.01
C LEU A 52 6.16 -0.22 -11.11
N GLY A 53 5.79 -1.43 -10.71
CA GLY A 53 6.66 -2.36 -9.99
C GLY A 53 7.90 -2.73 -10.79
N ASP A 54 7.77 -3.04 -12.09
CA ASP A 54 8.90 -3.30 -13.00
C ASP A 54 9.86 -2.12 -13.05
N ARG A 55 9.30 -0.92 -13.09
CA ARG A 55 10.10 0.31 -13.08
C ARG A 55 10.90 0.45 -11.79
N ILE A 56 10.26 0.21 -10.63
CA ILE A 56 10.93 0.25 -9.32
C ILE A 56 12.05 -0.80 -9.25
N ILE A 57 11.79 -2.04 -9.65
CA ILE A 57 12.78 -3.12 -9.66
C ILE A 57 13.97 -2.75 -10.55
N THR A 58 13.72 -2.20 -11.73
CA THR A 58 14.77 -1.72 -12.64
C THR A 58 15.64 -0.65 -11.98
N GLU A 59 15.03 0.33 -11.33
CA GLU A 59 15.76 1.43 -10.68
C GLU A 59 16.54 0.96 -9.44
N LEU A 60 16.05 -0.02 -8.68
CA LEU A 60 16.77 -0.64 -7.57
C LEU A 60 17.98 -1.43 -8.07
N ASN A 61 17.81 -2.27 -9.11
CA ASN A 61 18.89 -3.05 -9.71
C ASN A 61 19.99 -2.16 -10.29
N ARG A 62 19.65 -1.02 -10.91
CA ARG A 62 20.64 -0.04 -11.41
C ARG A 62 21.53 0.56 -10.33
N ARG A 63 21.09 0.49 -9.06
CA ARG A 63 21.77 1.01 -7.88
C ARG A 63 22.40 -0.07 -7.04
N ASP A 64 22.39 -1.31 -7.50
CA ASP A 64 22.85 -2.50 -6.75
C ASP A 64 22.18 -2.61 -5.36
N ILE A 65 20.90 -2.20 -5.26
CA ILE A 65 20.12 -2.28 -4.02
C ILE A 65 19.46 -3.66 -3.94
N GLU A 66 19.66 -4.36 -2.81
CA GLU A 66 19.12 -5.70 -2.58
C GLU A 66 17.60 -5.68 -2.41
N ILE A 67 16.90 -6.43 -3.25
CA ILE A 67 15.43 -6.56 -3.24
C ILE A 67 15.06 -7.81 -2.45
N TYR A 68 14.23 -7.65 -1.42
CA TYR A 68 13.74 -8.74 -0.57
C TYR A 68 12.41 -9.34 -1.03
N SER A 69 11.60 -8.58 -1.76
CA SER A 69 10.38 -9.12 -2.38
C SER A 69 10.73 -10.04 -3.55
N SER A 70 9.88 -11.03 -3.84
CA SER A 70 9.99 -11.76 -5.10
C SER A 70 9.93 -10.80 -6.28
N THR A 71 10.78 -11.01 -7.28
CA THR A 71 10.80 -10.26 -8.54
C THR A 71 10.15 -11.05 -9.68
N PHE A 72 9.77 -12.30 -9.44
CA PHE A 72 9.07 -13.14 -10.41
C PHE A 72 7.62 -12.67 -10.58
N SER A 73 7.18 -12.49 -11.82
CA SER A 73 5.84 -11.94 -12.14
C SER A 73 4.69 -12.72 -11.50
N GLU A 74 4.84 -14.03 -11.37
CA GLU A 74 3.82 -14.94 -10.84
C GLU A 74 3.73 -14.96 -9.31
N GLU A 75 4.75 -14.41 -8.63
CA GLU A 75 4.85 -14.47 -7.17
C GLU A 75 4.77 -13.11 -6.51
N ARG A 76 5.08 -12.04 -7.24
CA ARG A 76 5.16 -10.70 -6.69
C ARG A 76 3.80 -10.02 -6.60
N SER A 77 3.70 -9.07 -5.69
CA SER A 77 2.61 -8.10 -5.63
C SER A 77 3.08 -6.71 -6.09
N GLY A 78 2.20 -5.71 -5.96
CA GLY A 78 2.59 -4.30 -6.15
C GLY A 78 3.48 -3.74 -5.03
N ASN A 79 3.76 -4.51 -3.96
CA ASN A 79 4.64 -4.09 -2.88
C ASN A 79 6.07 -4.56 -3.16
N ILE A 80 7.03 -3.64 -3.13
CA ILE A 80 8.44 -3.95 -3.35
C ILE A 80 9.21 -3.53 -2.11
N SER A 81 9.80 -4.50 -1.41
CA SER A 81 10.61 -4.30 -0.22
C SER A 81 12.08 -4.52 -0.55
N PHE A 82 12.94 -3.66 -0.03
CA PHE A 82 14.38 -3.68 -0.27
C PHE A 82 15.15 -3.24 0.97
N ALA A 83 16.41 -3.66 1.05
CA ALA A 83 17.31 -3.28 2.11
C ALA A 83 18.16 -2.06 1.72
N LEU A 84 18.59 -1.30 2.71
CA LEU A 84 19.58 -0.25 2.55
C LEU A 84 20.61 -0.38 3.67
N ASP A 85 21.86 -0.16 3.33
CA ASP A 85 22.97 -0.08 4.29
C ASP A 85 23.07 1.33 4.91
N LYS A 86 21.93 1.87 5.34
CA LYS A 86 21.74 3.21 5.94
C LYS A 86 20.59 3.17 6.94
N ASP A 87 20.53 4.16 7.82
CA ASP A 87 19.41 4.29 8.77
C ASP A 87 18.08 4.58 8.04
N VAL A 88 17.21 3.57 8.01
CA VAL A 88 15.91 3.66 7.34
C VAL A 88 14.92 4.59 8.06
N GLY A 89 15.11 4.84 9.37
CA GLY A 89 14.30 5.80 10.13
C GLY A 89 14.56 7.24 9.69
N SER A 90 15.83 7.60 9.53
CA SER A 90 16.24 8.90 8.99
C SER A 90 15.83 9.05 7.51
N LEU A 91 15.92 7.97 6.72
CA LEU A 91 15.40 7.98 5.36
C LEU A 91 13.90 8.27 5.33
N TYR A 92 13.12 7.61 6.19
CA TYR A 92 11.67 7.83 6.27
C TYR A 92 11.34 9.31 6.53
N SER A 93 12.02 9.91 7.52
CA SER A 93 11.83 11.32 7.85
C SER A 93 12.20 12.24 6.70
N TYR A 94 13.34 12.01 6.07
CA TYR A 94 13.80 12.76 4.90
C TYR A 94 12.82 12.67 3.72
N MET A 95 12.33 11.47 3.42
CA MET A 95 11.34 11.27 2.35
C MET A 95 10.04 11.98 2.64
N LEU A 96 9.55 11.91 3.89
CA LEU A 96 8.31 12.56 4.30
C LEU A 96 8.41 14.09 4.19
N GLU A 97 9.52 14.69 4.61
CA GLU A 97 9.80 16.13 4.46
C GLU A 97 9.78 16.56 2.98
N ASN A 98 10.22 15.67 2.09
CA ASN A 98 10.19 15.90 0.64
C ASN A 98 8.89 15.41 -0.04
N LYS A 99 7.81 15.20 0.75
CA LYS A 99 6.47 14.81 0.29
C LYS A 99 6.42 13.44 -0.43
N ALA A 100 7.40 12.60 -0.21
CA ALA A 100 7.41 11.22 -0.65
C ALA A 100 7.05 10.30 0.53
N LYS A 101 5.94 9.55 0.41
CA LYS A 101 5.49 8.63 1.45
C LYS A 101 5.91 7.20 1.08
N LEU A 102 6.62 6.58 1.98
CA LEU A 102 7.01 5.17 1.91
C LEU A 102 6.64 4.46 3.23
N THR A 103 6.88 3.17 3.30
CA THR A 103 6.74 2.40 4.54
C THR A 103 8.10 1.82 4.93
N VAL A 104 8.42 1.84 6.23
CA VAL A 104 9.52 1.08 6.81
C VAL A 104 8.94 -0.02 7.67
N ARG A 105 9.35 -1.26 7.44
CA ARG A 105 8.90 -2.40 8.21
C ARG A 105 10.04 -3.43 8.35
N ASP A 106 10.27 -3.88 9.58
CA ASP A 106 11.30 -4.88 9.89
C ASP A 106 12.70 -4.53 9.33
N GLY A 107 13.05 -3.23 9.35
CA GLY A 107 14.33 -2.73 8.82
C GLY A 107 14.37 -2.60 7.30
N LEU A 108 13.32 -2.96 6.58
CA LEU A 108 13.23 -2.83 5.14
C LEU A 108 12.43 -1.59 4.74
N VAL A 109 12.83 -0.99 3.63
CA VAL A 109 12.06 0.05 2.94
C VAL A 109 11.08 -0.62 1.99
N ARG A 110 9.83 -0.16 1.96
CA ARG A 110 8.80 -0.67 1.07
C ARG A 110 8.17 0.44 0.24
N PHE A 111 8.21 0.28 -1.06
CA PHE A 111 7.43 1.04 -2.02
C PHE A 111 6.16 0.28 -2.40
N SER A 112 5.05 1.00 -2.47
CA SER A 112 3.73 0.43 -2.76
C SER A 112 3.00 1.35 -3.75
N PRO A 113 3.39 1.34 -5.03
CA PRO A 113 2.72 2.15 -6.04
C PRO A 113 1.28 1.67 -6.23
N HIS A 114 0.41 2.57 -6.62
CA HIS A 114 -0.96 2.27 -6.97
C HIS A 114 -1.26 2.74 -8.41
N PHE A 115 -2.40 2.37 -8.97
CA PHE A 115 -2.71 2.66 -10.38
C PHE A 115 -2.74 4.15 -10.71
N TYR A 116 -2.97 5.03 -9.76
CA TYR A 116 -2.97 6.48 -9.93
C TYR A 116 -1.58 7.13 -9.91
N ASN A 117 -0.53 6.37 -9.55
CA ASN A 117 0.83 6.88 -9.65
C ASN A 117 1.32 6.87 -11.11
N ASN A 118 2.30 7.73 -11.38
CA ASN A 118 2.95 7.80 -12.68
C ASN A 118 4.46 7.53 -12.58
N GLU A 119 5.11 7.37 -13.73
CA GLU A 119 6.53 7.04 -13.81
C GLU A 119 7.43 8.18 -13.36
N ASP A 120 7.02 9.43 -13.60
CA ASP A 120 7.78 10.60 -13.14
C ASP A 120 7.83 10.68 -11.61
N GLU A 121 6.74 10.27 -10.94
CA GLU A 121 6.73 10.17 -9.47
C GLU A 121 7.70 9.10 -8.98
N ILE A 122 7.76 7.95 -9.64
CA ILE A 122 8.74 6.90 -9.32
C ILE A 122 10.16 7.44 -9.48
N LEU A 123 10.47 8.12 -10.60
CA LEU A 123 11.79 8.69 -10.82
C LEU A 123 12.16 9.74 -9.77
N LYS A 124 11.23 10.63 -9.41
CA LYS A 124 11.44 11.63 -8.35
C LYS A 124 11.76 10.99 -6.99
N VAL A 125 11.08 9.88 -6.66
CA VAL A 125 11.37 9.15 -5.41
C VAL A 125 12.79 8.59 -5.44
N PHE A 126 13.27 8.08 -6.57
CA PHE A 126 14.63 7.60 -6.71
C PHE A 126 15.66 8.73 -6.69
N ASP A 127 15.36 9.89 -7.27
CA ASP A 127 16.23 11.09 -7.16
C ASP A 127 16.40 11.51 -5.68
N LEU A 128 15.31 11.48 -4.90
CA LEU A 128 15.36 11.72 -3.45
C LEU A 128 16.19 10.66 -2.73
N LEU A 129 16.01 9.38 -3.07
CA LEU A 129 16.78 8.29 -2.51
C LEU A 129 18.28 8.48 -2.78
N ASP A 130 18.66 8.79 -4.01
CA ASP A 130 20.04 9.08 -4.41
C ASP A 130 20.60 10.28 -3.64
N GLY A 131 19.80 11.32 -3.42
CA GLY A 131 20.17 12.48 -2.62
C GLY A 131 20.41 12.13 -1.15
N TYR A 132 19.66 11.19 -0.61
CA TYR A 132 19.86 10.69 0.76
C TYR A 132 21.12 9.82 0.88
N LEU A 133 21.33 8.91 -0.08
CA LEU A 133 22.45 7.97 -0.05
C LEU A 133 23.82 8.66 -0.19
N LYS A 134 23.87 9.84 -0.80
CA LYS A 134 25.09 10.66 -0.96
C LYS A 134 25.47 11.45 0.30
N LYS A 135 24.58 11.54 1.30
CA LYS A 135 24.84 12.20 2.59
C LYS A 135 25.55 11.24 3.53
#